data_4653199efee7c8b6eab1d1229cc132bf
#
_entry.id   4653199efee7c8b6eab1d1229cc132bf
#
_cell.length_a   1.000
_cell.length_b   1.000
_cell.length_c   1.000
_cell.angle_alpha   90.00
_cell.angle_beta   90.00
_cell.angle_gamma   90.00
#
_symmetry.space_group_name_H-M   'P 1'
#
loop_
_entity.id
_entity.type
_entity.pdbx_description
1 polymer ?
#
loop_
_entity_poly.entity_id
_entity_poly.type
_entity_poly.pdbx_seq_one_letter_code
_entity_poly.pdbx_strand_id
1 'polypeptide(L)'
;MTFFRSNHLQFFFLSIVALVATLTAAEHQSDAYAATAEQRALKITSSLSLTNPAHSARVRALIARHYIDLHELQAWRDNGVAAKAQPDKAAMVSALADPKATYESKLASLHRAYLARLAEELTPEQIDLVKDGHTYGVLPLTFRVYQQMLPQLTSEQKTKILALLKEAREQAMDAGTSKEKHAWFGKYKGKINNYLSAEGYNMKLAEKNLLVPR
;
A
#
# COMPACT_ATOMS: atom_id res chain seq x y z
N MET A 1 -26.93 63.00 7.85
CA MET A 1 -27.34 61.90 6.97
C MET A 1 -26.09 61.17 6.50
N THR A 2 -25.70 60.12 7.21
CA THR A 2 -24.50 59.34 6.92
C THR A 2 -24.92 57.93 6.52
N PHE A 3 -24.63 57.60 5.26
CA PHE A 3 -24.90 56.28 4.69
C PHE A 3 -23.87 55.22 5.18
N PHE A 4 -24.30 54.31 6.01
CA PHE A 4 -23.59 53.09 6.30
C PHE A 4 -23.97 52.06 5.23
N ARG A 5 -23.08 51.76 4.28
CA ARG A 5 -23.28 50.75 3.26
C ARG A 5 -22.40 49.52 3.54
N SER A 6 -23.08 48.54 3.93
CA SER A 6 -22.85 47.10 4.11
C SER A 6 -21.65 46.49 3.34
N ASN A 7 -20.62 46.06 4.11
CA ASN A 7 -19.50 45.26 3.66
C ASN A 7 -19.77 43.74 3.73
N HIS A 8 -20.99 43.29 4.04
CA HIS A 8 -21.29 41.88 4.24
C HIS A 8 -21.41 41.04 2.95
N LEU A 9 -21.62 41.68 1.81
CA LEU A 9 -21.81 40.95 0.54
C LEU A 9 -20.49 40.47 -0.09
N GLN A 10 -19.37 41.15 0.17
CA GLN A 10 -18.06 40.76 -0.36
C GLN A 10 -17.48 39.53 0.32
N PHE A 11 -17.73 39.33 1.63
CA PHE A 11 -17.24 38.16 2.36
C PHE A 11 -17.95 36.86 1.96
N PHE A 12 -19.23 36.95 1.55
CA PHE A 12 -19.99 35.76 1.12
C PHE A 12 -19.55 35.25 -0.25
N PHE A 13 -19.19 36.13 -1.17
CA PHE A 13 -18.69 35.75 -2.50
C PHE A 13 -17.29 35.14 -2.45
N LEU A 14 -16.39 35.64 -1.59
CA LEU A 14 -15.05 35.05 -1.43
C LEU A 14 -15.10 33.63 -0.84
N SER A 15 -16.02 33.39 0.08
CA SER A 15 -16.18 32.05 0.72
C SER A 15 -16.73 31.00 -0.26
N ILE A 16 -17.63 31.39 -1.17
CA ILE A 16 -18.19 30.44 -2.16
C ILE A 16 -17.16 30.12 -3.25
N VAL A 17 -16.38 31.09 -3.70
CA VAL A 17 -15.34 30.88 -4.71
C VAL A 17 -14.21 29.98 -4.15
N ALA A 18 -13.82 30.16 -2.90
CA ALA A 18 -12.83 29.29 -2.25
C ALA A 18 -13.36 27.85 -2.08
N LEU A 19 -14.63 27.67 -1.75
CA LEU A 19 -15.24 26.34 -1.59
C LEU A 19 -15.35 25.60 -2.94
N VAL A 20 -15.71 26.30 -4.02
CA VAL A 20 -15.78 25.71 -5.36
C VAL A 20 -14.39 25.33 -5.86
N ALA A 21 -13.37 26.16 -5.64
CA ALA A 21 -12.00 25.86 -6.04
C ALA A 21 -11.40 24.66 -5.30
N THR A 22 -11.74 24.45 -4.03
CA THR A 22 -11.30 23.27 -3.27
C THR A 22 -12.00 21.99 -3.71
N LEU A 23 -13.27 22.06 -4.07
CA LEU A 23 -14.02 20.91 -4.62
C LEU A 23 -13.47 20.48 -5.98
N THR A 24 -13.23 21.42 -6.90
CA THR A 24 -12.66 21.09 -8.23
C THR A 24 -11.23 20.55 -8.15
N ALA A 25 -10.42 21.03 -7.21
CA ALA A 25 -9.06 20.51 -6.99
C ALA A 25 -9.08 19.09 -6.42
N ALA A 26 -10.00 18.77 -5.51
CA ALA A 26 -10.17 17.45 -4.93
C ALA A 26 -10.69 16.44 -5.98
N GLU A 27 -11.64 16.81 -6.81
CA GLU A 27 -12.13 15.99 -7.93
C GLU A 27 -11.01 15.70 -8.93
N HIS A 28 -10.25 16.70 -9.33
CA HIS A 28 -9.15 16.54 -10.28
C HIS A 28 -8.03 15.65 -9.72
N GLN A 29 -7.76 15.71 -8.42
CA GLN A 29 -6.79 14.84 -7.75
C GLN A 29 -7.29 13.39 -7.65
N SER A 30 -8.59 13.19 -7.42
CA SER A 30 -9.24 11.87 -7.44
C SER A 30 -9.16 11.22 -8.82
N ASP A 31 -9.46 11.98 -9.87
CA ASP A 31 -9.40 11.50 -11.26
C ASP A 31 -7.97 11.14 -11.69
N ALA A 32 -6.99 11.96 -11.30
CA ALA A 32 -5.58 11.69 -11.58
C ALA A 32 -5.08 10.42 -10.87
N TYR A 33 -5.54 10.18 -9.64
CA TYR A 33 -5.18 8.94 -8.94
C TYR A 33 -5.88 7.72 -9.54
N ALA A 34 -7.15 7.83 -9.95
CA ALA A 34 -7.88 6.76 -10.63
C ALA A 34 -7.17 6.30 -11.91
N ALA A 35 -6.67 7.23 -12.72
CA ALA A 35 -5.85 6.90 -13.88
C ALA A 35 -4.56 6.16 -13.50
N THR A 36 -3.89 6.56 -12.42
CA THR A 36 -2.70 5.88 -11.90
C THR A 36 -3.03 4.47 -11.39
N ALA A 37 -4.15 4.30 -10.69
CA ALA A 37 -4.63 3.02 -10.21
C ALA A 37 -4.90 2.04 -11.37
N GLU A 38 -5.54 2.53 -12.43
CA GLU A 38 -5.82 1.75 -13.64
C GLU A 38 -4.54 1.29 -14.35
N GLN A 39 -3.54 2.16 -14.47
CA GLN A 39 -2.23 1.85 -15.05
C GLN A 39 -1.51 0.74 -14.24
N ARG A 40 -1.53 0.84 -12.92
CA ARG A 40 -0.95 -0.17 -12.02
C ARG A 40 -1.69 -1.51 -12.15
N ALA A 41 -3.03 -1.46 -12.17
CA ALA A 41 -3.87 -2.63 -12.34
C ALA A 41 -3.61 -3.32 -13.69
N LEU A 42 -3.50 -2.55 -14.78
CA LEU A 42 -3.16 -3.07 -16.09
C LEU A 42 -1.82 -3.80 -16.09
N LYS A 43 -0.79 -3.22 -15.49
CA LYS A 43 0.54 -3.85 -15.36
C LYS A 43 0.48 -5.17 -14.61
N ILE A 44 -0.29 -5.25 -13.52
CA ILE A 44 -0.46 -6.49 -12.74
C ILE A 44 -1.24 -7.52 -13.56
N THR A 45 -2.37 -7.12 -14.14
CA THR A 45 -3.24 -8.03 -14.88
C THR A 45 -2.55 -8.63 -16.10
N SER A 46 -1.66 -7.87 -16.77
CA SER A 46 -0.89 -8.38 -17.92
C SER A 46 0.05 -9.53 -17.57
N SER A 47 0.43 -9.71 -16.31
CA SER A 47 1.27 -10.81 -15.84
C SER A 47 0.49 -12.09 -15.50
N LEU A 48 -0.86 -12.04 -15.48
CA LEU A 48 -1.70 -13.17 -15.04
C LEU A 48 -2.03 -14.17 -16.15
N SER A 49 -1.64 -13.91 -17.39
CA SER A 49 -1.94 -14.75 -18.57
C SER A 49 -3.43 -15.08 -18.74
N LEU A 50 -4.33 -14.11 -18.43
CA LEU A 50 -5.77 -14.26 -18.61
C LEU A 50 -6.12 -14.16 -20.10
N THR A 51 -6.67 -15.23 -20.68
CA THR A 51 -6.99 -15.31 -22.11
C THR A 51 -8.34 -14.70 -22.48
N ASN A 52 -9.30 -14.65 -21.52
CA ASN A 52 -10.60 -14.05 -21.74
C ASN A 52 -10.56 -12.54 -21.45
N PRO A 53 -10.81 -11.67 -22.47
CA PRO A 53 -10.74 -10.22 -22.29
C PRO A 53 -11.72 -9.66 -21.25
N ALA A 54 -12.94 -10.20 -21.18
CA ALA A 54 -13.95 -9.76 -20.21
C ALA A 54 -13.54 -10.14 -18.77
N HIS A 55 -12.98 -11.34 -18.59
CA HIS A 55 -12.42 -11.76 -17.30
C HIS A 55 -11.22 -10.87 -16.90
N SER A 56 -10.29 -10.63 -17.82
CA SER A 56 -9.15 -9.73 -17.60
C SER A 56 -9.62 -8.32 -17.19
N ALA A 57 -10.67 -7.79 -17.82
CA ALA A 57 -11.21 -6.49 -17.50
C ALA A 57 -11.82 -6.45 -16.08
N ARG A 58 -12.54 -7.50 -15.66
CA ARG A 58 -13.08 -7.58 -14.28
C ARG A 58 -11.98 -7.63 -13.23
N VAL A 59 -10.97 -8.47 -13.43
CA VAL A 59 -9.82 -8.57 -12.52
C VAL A 59 -9.07 -7.23 -12.44
N ARG A 60 -8.85 -6.56 -13.57
CA ARG A 60 -8.24 -5.25 -13.62
C ARG A 60 -9.04 -4.22 -12.84
N ALA A 61 -10.37 -4.19 -13.00
CA ALA A 61 -11.24 -3.28 -12.27
C ALA A 61 -11.19 -3.54 -10.74
N LEU A 62 -11.13 -4.80 -10.29
CA LEU A 62 -10.95 -5.15 -8.88
C LEU A 62 -9.63 -4.61 -8.32
N ILE A 63 -8.54 -4.78 -9.05
CA ILE A 63 -7.22 -4.30 -8.62
C ILE A 63 -7.18 -2.76 -8.59
N ALA A 64 -7.71 -2.09 -9.61
CA ALA A 64 -7.78 -0.63 -9.66
C ALA A 64 -8.62 -0.07 -8.50
N ARG A 65 -9.79 -0.67 -8.24
CA ARG A 65 -10.65 -0.27 -7.13
C ARG A 65 -9.96 -0.41 -5.78
N HIS A 66 -9.23 -1.50 -5.54
CA HIS A 66 -8.46 -1.66 -4.31
C HIS A 66 -7.40 -0.57 -4.11
N TYR A 67 -6.69 -0.15 -5.16
CA TYR A 67 -5.77 0.99 -5.08
C TYR A 67 -6.48 2.28 -4.68
N ILE A 68 -7.68 2.54 -5.22
CA ILE A 68 -8.48 3.71 -4.89
C ILE A 68 -8.94 3.64 -3.43
N ASP A 69 -9.50 2.51 -2.99
CA ASP A 69 -9.96 2.30 -1.61
C ASP A 69 -8.83 2.49 -0.59
N LEU A 70 -7.64 1.98 -0.89
CA LEU A 70 -6.44 2.19 -0.06
C LEU A 70 -6.06 3.67 0.01
N HIS A 71 -6.07 4.37 -1.12
CA HIS A 71 -5.74 5.78 -1.19
C HIS A 71 -6.71 6.63 -0.36
N GLU A 72 -8.01 6.38 -0.50
CA GLU A 72 -9.05 7.07 0.27
C GLU A 72 -8.90 6.81 1.79
N LEU A 73 -8.64 5.55 2.17
CA LEU A 73 -8.42 5.19 3.57
C LEU A 73 -7.16 5.85 4.16
N GLN A 74 -6.09 5.95 3.37
CA GLN A 74 -4.85 6.62 3.78
C GLN A 74 -5.06 8.14 3.91
N ALA A 75 -5.75 8.77 2.98
CA ALA A 75 -6.12 10.18 3.07
C ALA A 75 -6.97 10.46 4.32
N TRP A 76 -7.91 9.57 4.66
CA TRP A 76 -8.68 9.68 5.90
C TRP A 76 -7.79 9.60 7.15
N ARG A 77 -6.81 8.68 7.20
CA ARG A 77 -5.81 8.58 8.28
C ARG A 77 -5.00 9.88 8.41
N ASP A 78 -4.47 10.37 7.30
CA ASP A 78 -3.57 11.51 7.27
C ASP A 78 -4.29 12.81 7.65
N ASN A 79 -5.53 12.98 7.21
CA ASN A 79 -6.40 14.08 7.63
C ASN A 79 -6.72 14.03 9.12
N GLY A 80 -6.94 12.84 9.68
CA GLY A 80 -7.14 12.65 11.13
C GLY A 80 -5.90 13.01 11.95
N VAL A 81 -4.70 12.67 11.45
CA VAL A 81 -3.42 13.07 12.08
C VAL A 81 -3.22 14.58 12.02
N ALA A 82 -3.48 15.20 10.86
CA ALA A 82 -3.39 16.65 10.69
C ALA A 82 -4.37 17.41 11.59
N ALA A 83 -5.60 16.91 11.75
CA ALA A 83 -6.59 17.50 12.65
C ALA A 83 -6.15 17.43 14.13
N LYS A 84 -5.50 16.36 14.56
CA LYS A 84 -4.95 16.24 15.93
C LYS A 84 -3.80 17.21 16.21
N ALA A 85 -3.08 17.65 15.19
CA ALA A 85 -2.02 18.65 15.33
C ALA A 85 -2.56 20.08 15.54
N GLN A 86 -3.86 20.31 15.41
CA GLN A 86 -4.53 21.60 15.62
C GLN A 86 -5.31 21.56 16.95
N PRO A 87 -4.93 22.38 17.99
CA PRO A 87 -5.51 22.29 19.33
C PRO A 87 -7.04 22.38 19.37
N ASP A 88 -7.61 23.26 18.56
CA ASP A 88 -9.07 23.49 18.52
C ASP A 88 -9.86 22.32 17.90
N LYS A 89 -9.20 21.51 17.08
CA LYS A 89 -9.80 20.31 16.44
C LYS A 89 -9.47 19.01 17.18
N ALA A 90 -8.43 19.01 18.00
CA ALA A 90 -7.97 17.83 18.74
C ALA A 90 -9.05 17.28 19.69
N ALA A 91 -9.83 18.17 20.35
CA ALA A 91 -10.92 17.78 21.24
C ALA A 91 -12.07 17.07 20.50
N MET A 92 -12.37 17.50 19.28
CA MET A 92 -13.43 16.92 18.45
C MET A 92 -13.02 15.55 17.86
N VAL A 93 -11.73 15.36 17.53
CA VAL A 93 -11.16 14.09 17.06
C VAL A 93 -10.97 13.08 18.20
N SER A 94 -10.72 13.56 19.43
CA SER A 94 -10.54 12.70 20.61
C SER A 94 -11.87 12.09 21.12
N ALA A 95 -13.00 12.63 20.71
CA ALA A 95 -14.33 12.05 20.98
C ALA A 95 -14.66 10.83 20.09
N LEU A 96 -13.89 10.57 19.05
CA LEU A 96 -13.97 9.37 18.23
C LEU A 96 -13.13 8.24 18.86
N ALA A 97 -13.59 7.00 18.69
CA ALA A 97 -12.79 5.81 19.02
C ALA A 97 -11.37 5.96 18.45
N ASP A 98 -10.34 5.41 19.13
CA ASP A 98 -8.94 5.57 18.74
C ASP A 98 -8.76 5.54 17.20
N PRO A 99 -8.37 6.66 16.56
CA PRO A 99 -8.31 6.74 15.09
C PRO A 99 -7.31 5.74 14.51
N LYS A 100 -6.27 5.38 15.26
CA LYS A 100 -5.30 4.36 14.83
C LYS A 100 -5.94 2.98 14.82
N ALA A 101 -6.60 2.58 15.91
CA ALA A 101 -7.30 1.30 15.96
C ALA A 101 -8.42 1.22 14.91
N THR A 102 -9.12 2.31 14.68
CA THR A 102 -10.14 2.42 13.63
C THR A 102 -9.54 2.26 12.23
N TYR A 103 -8.40 2.90 11.95
CA TYR A 103 -7.70 2.74 10.68
C TYR A 103 -7.25 1.29 10.46
N GLU A 104 -6.61 0.68 11.46
CA GLU A 104 -6.14 -0.70 11.39
C GLU A 104 -7.28 -1.69 11.16
N SER A 105 -8.43 -1.49 11.81
CA SER A 105 -9.63 -2.30 11.63
C SER A 105 -10.21 -2.17 10.21
N LYS A 106 -10.30 -0.95 9.69
CA LYS A 106 -10.77 -0.68 8.32
C LYS A 106 -9.82 -1.27 7.29
N LEU A 107 -8.51 -1.12 7.47
CA LEU A 107 -7.49 -1.68 6.60
C LEU A 107 -7.56 -3.21 6.54
N ALA A 108 -7.67 -3.87 7.70
CA ALA A 108 -7.82 -5.31 7.78
C ALA A 108 -9.12 -5.81 7.12
N SER A 109 -10.20 -5.04 7.21
CA SER A 109 -11.47 -5.37 6.55
C SER A 109 -11.38 -5.21 5.03
N LEU A 110 -10.74 -4.13 4.57
CA LEU A 110 -10.51 -3.89 3.14
C LEU A 110 -9.63 -4.99 2.53
N HIS A 111 -8.54 -5.35 3.20
CA HIS A 111 -7.65 -6.44 2.80
C HIS A 111 -8.40 -7.76 2.63
N ARG A 112 -9.16 -8.18 3.65
CA ARG A 112 -9.93 -9.44 3.58
C ARG A 112 -10.97 -9.42 2.46
N ALA A 113 -11.71 -8.33 2.30
CA ALA A 113 -12.70 -8.18 1.25
C ALA A 113 -12.07 -8.25 -0.15
N TYR A 114 -10.92 -7.62 -0.32
CA TYR A 114 -10.17 -7.66 -1.58
C TYR A 114 -9.72 -9.08 -1.92
N LEU A 115 -9.08 -9.79 -0.98
CA LEU A 115 -8.62 -11.16 -1.23
C LEU A 115 -9.79 -12.12 -1.49
N ALA A 116 -10.93 -11.94 -0.82
CA ALA A 116 -12.12 -12.74 -1.08
C ALA A 116 -12.63 -12.56 -2.52
N ARG A 117 -12.72 -11.30 -3.01
CA ARG A 117 -13.11 -11.01 -4.38
C ARG A 117 -12.11 -11.54 -5.42
N LEU A 118 -10.82 -11.45 -5.13
CA LEU A 118 -9.81 -12.06 -6.02
C LEU A 118 -9.98 -13.59 -6.10
N ALA A 119 -10.32 -14.24 -4.99
CA ALA A 119 -10.52 -15.70 -4.96
C ALA A 119 -11.75 -16.17 -5.75
N GLU A 120 -12.70 -15.29 -6.03
CA GLU A 120 -13.85 -15.57 -6.93
C GLU A 120 -13.43 -15.58 -8.42
N GLU A 121 -12.35 -14.89 -8.77
CA GLU A 121 -11.93 -14.68 -10.17
C GLU A 121 -10.59 -15.37 -10.50
N LEU A 122 -9.74 -15.71 -9.54
CA LEU A 122 -8.35 -16.12 -9.74
C LEU A 122 -7.99 -17.38 -8.94
N THR A 123 -7.04 -18.15 -9.47
CA THR A 123 -6.41 -19.26 -8.72
C THR A 123 -5.50 -18.71 -7.60
N PRO A 124 -5.15 -19.52 -6.58
CA PRO A 124 -4.21 -19.12 -5.54
C PRO A 124 -2.86 -18.61 -6.09
N GLU A 125 -2.34 -19.25 -7.15
CA GLU A 125 -1.08 -18.87 -7.79
C GLU A 125 -1.20 -17.50 -8.48
N GLN A 126 -2.35 -17.22 -9.13
CA GLN A 126 -2.62 -15.93 -9.75
C GLN A 126 -2.79 -14.84 -8.68
N ILE A 127 -3.41 -15.14 -7.54
CA ILE A 127 -3.51 -14.22 -6.41
C ILE A 127 -2.11 -13.89 -5.87
N ASP A 128 -1.21 -14.87 -5.77
CA ASP A 128 0.18 -14.63 -5.38
C ASP A 128 0.89 -13.69 -6.37
N LEU A 129 0.66 -13.83 -7.68
CA LEU A 129 1.19 -12.90 -8.68
C LEU A 129 0.60 -11.47 -8.53
N VAL A 130 -0.68 -11.34 -8.21
CA VAL A 130 -1.29 -10.04 -7.90
C VAL A 130 -0.61 -9.39 -6.70
N LYS A 131 -0.42 -10.12 -5.60
CA LYS A 131 0.27 -9.64 -4.39
C LYS A 131 1.73 -9.23 -4.70
N ASP A 132 2.41 -10.02 -5.52
CA ASP A 132 3.77 -9.68 -5.97
C ASP A 132 3.76 -8.39 -6.82
N GLY A 133 2.78 -8.22 -7.68
CA GLY A 133 2.59 -7.01 -8.47
C GLY A 133 2.37 -5.76 -7.60
N HIS A 134 1.56 -5.85 -6.54
CA HIS A 134 1.37 -4.78 -5.55
C HIS A 134 2.66 -4.38 -4.84
N THR A 135 3.62 -5.28 -4.77
CA THR A 135 4.89 -5.13 -4.02
C THR A 135 6.13 -5.16 -4.92
N TYR A 136 5.96 -4.84 -6.21
CA TYR A 136 7.05 -4.72 -7.20
C TYR A 136 7.90 -5.98 -7.38
N GLY A 137 7.38 -7.15 -7.08
CA GLY A 137 8.10 -8.42 -7.17
C GLY A 137 9.24 -8.56 -6.15
N VAL A 138 9.20 -7.82 -5.03
CA VAL A 138 10.29 -7.83 -4.02
C VAL A 138 10.44 -9.20 -3.38
N LEU A 139 9.34 -9.95 -3.14
CA LEU A 139 9.42 -11.29 -2.55
C LEU A 139 10.24 -12.25 -3.42
N PRO A 140 9.85 -12.55 -4.68
CA PRO A 140 10.58 -13.54 -5.48
C PRO A 140 12.03 -13.12 -5.75
N LEU A 141 12.28 -11.81 -5.94
CA LEU A 141 13.63 -11.28 -6.09
C LEU A 141 14.47 -11.52 -4.83
N THR A 142 13.96 -11.14 -3.66
CA THR A 142 14.68 -11.26 -2.40
C THR A 142 14.94 -12.73 -2.04
N PHE A 143 13.96 -13.62 -2.27
CA PHE A 143 14.13 -15.04 -2.03
C PHE A 143 15.21 -15.65 -2.91
N ARG A 144 15.26 -15.29 -4.19
CA ARG A 144 16.32 -15.68 -5.12
C ARG A 144 17.69 -15.20 -4.64
N VAL A 145 17.80 -13.95 -4.19
CA VAL A 145 19.05 -13.38 -3.67
C VAL A 145 19.56 -14.16 -2.46
N TYR A 146 18.70 -14.53 -1.50
CA TYR A 146 19.11 -15.37 -0.37
C TYR A 146 19.65 -16.73 -0.80
N GLN A 147 19.03 -17.39 -1.79
CA GLN A 147 19.51 -18.67 -2.32
C GLN A 147 20.84 -18.54 -3.05
N GLN A 148 21.08 -17.43 -3.75
CA GLN A 148 22.37 -17.16 -4.41
C GLN A 148 23.47 -16.82 -3.39
N MET A 149 23.12 -16.07 -2.35
CA MET A 149 24.04 -15.65 -1.31
C MET A 149 24.46 -16.83 -0.41
N LEU A 150 23.55 -17.78 -0.17
CA LEU A 150 23.72 -18.94 0.69
C LEU A 150 23.25 -20.22 -0.04
N PRO A 151 24.07 -20.76 -0.99
CA PRO A 151 23.67 -21.94 -1.77
C PRO A 151 23.41 -23.19 -0.93
N GLN A 152 23.99 -23.26 0.28
CA GLN A 152 23.89 -24.38 1.23
C GLN A 152 22.63 -24.31 2.12
N LEU A 153 21.69 -23.39 1.91
CA LEU A 153 20.45 -23.35 2.68
C LEU A 153 19.71 -24.70 2.61
N THR A 154 19.29 -25.18 3.76
CA THR A 154 18.44 -26.39 3.85
C THR A 154 17.02 -26.09 3.35
N SER A 155 16.21 -27.12 3.12
CA SER A 155 14.81 -27.00 2.73
C SER A 155 13.99 -26.27 3.80
N GLU A 156 14.25 -26.56 5.08
CA GLU A 156 13.58 -25.92 6.23
C GLU A 156 13.91 -24.43 6.29
N GLN A 157 15.18 -24.06 6.09
CA GLN A 157 15.63 -22.68 6.08
C GLN A 157 15.00 -21.89 4.91
N LYS A 158 14.96 -22.48 3.70
CA LYS A 158 14.27 -21.88 2.54
C LYS A 158 12.78 -21.68 2.83
N THR A 159 12.11 -22.66 3.42
CA THR A 159 10.70 -22.56 3.81
C THR A 159 10.48 -21.44 4.83
N LYS A 160 11.36 -21.32 5.84
CA LYS A 160 11.27 -20.26 6.85
C LYS A 160 11.49 -18.86 6.25
N ILE A 161 12.48 -18.72 5.37
CA ILE A 161 12.74 -17.46 4.65
C ILE A 161 11.51 -17.08 3.81
N LEU A 162 10.96 -18.03 3.04
CA LEU A 162 9.80 -17.79 2.20
C LEU A 162 8.56 -17.37 3.02
N ALA A 163 8.33 -18.04 4.17
CA ALA A 163 7.23 -17.68 5.08
C ALA A 163 7.37 -16.25 5.59
N LEU A 164 8.56 -15.84 6.04
CA LEU A 164 8.82 -14.46 6.50
C LEU A 164 8.66 -13.42 5.38
N LEU A 165 9.07 -13.75 4.16
CA LEU A 165 8.87 -12.87 3.01
C LEU A 165 7.40 -12.78 2.59
N LYS A 166 6.60 -13.85 2.72
CA LYS A 166 5.15 -13.82 2.52
C LYS A 166 4.47 -12.93 3.55
N GLU A 167 4.84 -13.02 4.84
CA GLU A 167 4.34 -12.09 5.86
C GLU A 167 4.67 -10.63 5.53
N ALA A 168 5.91 -10.35 5.08
CA ALA A 168 6.30 -9.01 4.64
C ALA A 168 5.43 -8.51 3.49
N ARG A 169 5.14 -9.37 2.51
CA ARG A 169 4.31 -9.05 1.35
C ARG A 169 2.88 -8.70 1.74
N GLU A 170 2.26 -9.47 2.64
CA GLU A 170 0.90 -9.18 3.14
C GLU A 170 0.81 -7.79 3.78
N GLN A 171 1.82 -7.40 4.57
CA GLN A 171 1.86 -6.06 5.17
C GLN A 171 2.19 -4.97 4.15
N ALA A 172 3.10 -5.26 3.21
CA ALA A 172 3.57 -4.29 2.23
C ALA A 172 2.52 -3.96 1.16
N MET A 173 1.66 -4.91 0.77
CA MET A 173 0.70 -4.68 -0.30
C MET A 173 -0.31 -3.57 0.02
N ASP A 174 -0.63 -3.38 1.30
CA ASP A 174 -1.57 -2.37 1.78
C ASP A 174 -0.91 -1.04 2.18
N ALA A 175 0.42 -0.97 2.14
CA ALA A 175 1.14 0.25 2.46
C ALA A 175 0.94 1.32 1.36
N GLY A 176 0.85 2.60 1.77
CA GLY A 176 0.47 3.71 0.90
C GLY A 176 1.53 4.12 -0.10
N THR A 177 2.79 4.03 0.31
CA THR A 177 3.92 4.52 -0.48
C THR A 177 4.92 3.42 -0.79
N SER A 178 5.69 3.59 -1.86
CA SER A 178 6.81 2.70 -2.17
C SER A 178 7.81 2.60 -1.02
N LYS A 179 8.09 3.71 -0.34
CA LYS A 179 8.98 3.74 0.83
C LYS A 179 8.45 2.85 1.97
N GLU A 180 7.18 2.93 2.29
CA GLU A 180 6.55 2.10 3.33
C GLU A 180 6.54 0.62 2.92
N LYS A 181 6.25 0.30 1.65
CA LYS A 181 6.34 -1.08 1.12
C LYS A 181 7.75 -1.64 1.31
N HIS A 182 8.78 -0.90 0.92
CA HIS A 182 10.17 -1.31 1.12
C HIS A 182 10.57 -1.40 2.59
N ALA A 183 10.03 -0.56 3.47
CA ALA A 183 10.29 -0.63 4.90
C ALA A 183 9.79 -1.94 5.52
N TRP A 184 8.61 -2.44 5.12
CA TRP A 184 8.11 -3.75 5.53
C TRP A 184 9.08 -4.86 5.14
N PHE A 185 9.52 -4.93 3.88
CA PHE A 185 10.51 -5.92 3.46
C PHE A 185 11.85 -5.74 4.19
N GLY A 186 12.28 -4.51 4.47
CA GLY A 186 13.47 -4.22 5.26
C GLY A 186 13.41 -4.81 6.66
N LYS A 187 12.28 -4.62 7.35
CA LYS A 187 12.01 -5.20 8.67
C LYS A 187 12.11 -6.74 8.66
N TYR A 188 11.52 -7.38 7.65
CA TYR A 188 11.54 -8.84 7.57
C TYR A 188 12.88 -9.41 7.10
N LYS A 189 13.61 -8.70 6.23
CA LYS A 189 15.01 -9.05 5.94
C LYS A 189 15.87 -9.02 7.19
N GLY A 190 15.66 -8.05 8.10
CA GLY A 190 16.30 -8.06 9.41
C GLY A 190 15.98 -9.33 10.24
N LYS A 191 14.70 -9.76 10.29
CA LYS A 191 14.30 -11.01 10.96
C LYS A 191 14.97 -12.23 10.33
N ILE A 192 15.03 -12.29 8.99
CA ILE A 192 15.67 -13.39 8.25
C ILE A 192 17.17 -13.43 8.55
N ASN A 193 17.85 -12.28 8.51
CA ASN A 193 19.28 -12.21 8.81
C ASN A 193 19.59 -12.63 10.24
N ASN A 194 18.77 -12.23 11.22
CA ASN A 194 18.90 -12.68 12.61
C ASN A 194 18.71 -14.19 12.75
N TYR A 195 17.69 -14.75 12.10
CA TYR A 195 17.46 -16.19 12.07
C TYR A 195 18.65 -16.93 11.47
N LEU A 196 19.12 -16.53 10.30
CA LEU A 196 20.26 -17.18 9.63
C LEU A 196 21.57 -17.04 10.43
N SER A 197 21.77 -15.89 11.12
CA SER A 197 22.91 -15.72 12.00
C SER A 197 22.86 -16.68 13.21
N ALA A 198 21.68 -16.93 13.75
CA ALA A 198 21.50 -17.94 14.82
C ALA A 198 21.76 -19.38 14.34
N GLU A 199 21.50 -19.65 13.05
CA GLU A 199 21.82 -20.90 12.37
C GLU A 199 23.31 -21.02 11.99
N GLY A 200 24.16 -20.06 12.38
CA GLY A 200 25.62 -20.09 12.18
C GLY A 200 26.11 -19.42 10.89
N TYR A 201 25.26 -18.78 10.10
CA TYR A 201 25.70 -18.08 8.88
C TYR A 201 26.32 -16.71 9.19
N ASN A 202 27.45 -16.40 8.56
CA ASN A 202 28.02 -15.06 8.59
C ASN A 202 27.40 -14.20 7.49
N MET A 203 26.32 -13.48 7.83
CA MET A 203 25.55 -12.70 6.88
C MET A 203 26.35 -11.58 6.21
N LYS A 204 27.28 -10.91 6.95
CA LYS A 204 28.14 -9.87 6.39
C LYS A 204 29.10 -10.40 5.33
N LEU A 205 29.67 -11.58 5.57
CA LEU A 205 30.55 -12.24 4.60
C LEU A 205 29.76 -12.72 3.38
N ALA A 206 28.55 -13.26 3.58
CA ALA A 206 27.68 -13.71 2.52
C ALA A 206 27.27 -12.57 1.58
N GLU A 207 26.87 -11.43 2.12
CA GLU A 207 26.56 -10.21 1.36
C GLU A 207 27.78 -9.69 0.57
N LYS A 208 28.96 -9.67 1.18
CA LYS A 208 30.21 -9.28 0.51
C LYS A 208 30.52 -10.18 -0.68
N ASN A 209 30.35 -11.48 -0.52
CA ASN A 209 30.63 -12.47 -1.57
C ASN A 209 29.62 -12.38 -2.75
N LEU A 210 28.39 -11.92 -2.51
CA LEU A 210 27.41 -11.68 -3.55
C LEU A 210 27.80 -10.50 -4.48
N LEU A 211 28.49 -9.49 -3.93
CA LEU A 211 28.88 -8.29 -4.66
C LEU A 211 30.15 -8.46 -5.49
N VAL A 212 30.87 -9.58 -5.35
CA VAL A 212 32.05 -9.88 -6.18
C VAL A 212 31.58 -10.49 -7.50
N PRO A 213 31.84 -9.89 -8.67
CA PRO A 213 31.54 -10.46 -9.98
C PRO A 213 32.25 -11.83 -10.09
N ARG A 214 31.51 -12.87 -10.48
CA ARG A 214 32.07 -14.18 -10.81
C ARG A 214 32.49 -14.20 -12.26
#